data_7a03ae2e95ec78ee687faef378692c61
#
_entry.id   7a03ae2e95ec78ee687faef378692c61
#
_cell.length_a   1.000
_cell.length_b   1.000
_cell.length_c   1.000
_cell.angle_alpha   90.00
_cell.angle_beta   90.00
_cell.angle_gamma   90.00
#
_symmetry.space_group_name_H-M   'P 1'
#
loop_
_entity.id
_entity.type
_entity.pdbx_description
1 polymer ?
#
loop_
_entity_poly.entity_id
_entity_poly.type
_entity_poly.pdbx_seq_one_letter_code
_entity_poly.pdbx_strand_id
1 'polypeptide(L)'
;MARKTMETLTEAMFYVLMALKARPKCGIEIAAAIDTLTDDRVHIGPATLYTVLGRFEKEGYIEEIEVSGRKRTYQITQTGQNAYREELEGLKRCLLDAQKLERS
;
A
#
# COMPACT_ATOMS: atom_id res chain seq x y z
N MET A 1 4.01 11.44 -18.93
CA MET A 1 3.36 10.20 -19.34
C MET A 1 2.66 9.54 -18.16
N ALA A 2 1.48 9.14 -18.38
CA ALA A 2 0.76 8.45 -17.35
C ALA A 2 1.44 7.13 -17.04
N ARG A 3 1.27 6.66 -15.84
CA ARG A 3 1.74 5.34 -15.51
C ARG A 3 1.01 4.31 -16.36
N LYS A 4 1.48 3.11 -16.32
CA LYS A 4 0.84 2.04 -17.06
C LYS A 4 -0.59 1.88 -16.60
N THR A 5 -1.49 1.84 -17.53
CA THR A 5 -2.91 1.86 -17.23
C THR A 5 -3.38 0.64 -16.47
N MET A 6 -2.68 -0.48 -16.63
CA MET A 6 -3.10 -1.71 -16.01
C MET A 6 -2.60 -1.87 -14.58
N GLU A 7 -1.84 -0.91 -14.10
CA GLU A 7 -1.17 -1.05 -12.82
C GLU A 7 -1.93 -0.43 -11.67
N THR A 8 -3.22 -0.68 -11.64
CA THR A 8 -4.03 -0.25 -10.52
C THR A 8 -3.67 -1.09 -9.31
N LEU A 9 -3.57 -0.46 -8.17
CA LEU A 9 -3.29 -1.18 -6.94
C LEU A 9 -4.55 -1.87 -6.45
N THR A 10 -4.39 -3.10 -5.96
CA THR A 10 -5.50 -3.74 -5.27
C THR A 10 -5.68 -3.08 -3.91
N GLU A 11 -6.79 -3.38 -3.25
CA GLU A 11 -7.02 -2.84 -1.92
C GLU A 11 -5.89 -3.24 -0.96
N ALA A 12 -5.50 -4.52 -0.99
CA ALA A 12 -4.42 -4.99 -0.12
C ALA A 12 -3.12 -4.24 -0.40
N MET A 13 -2.79 -4.06 -1.68
CA MET A 13 -1.57 -3.35 -2.05
C MET A 13 -1.58 -1.91 -1.56
N PHE A 14 -2.72 -1.26 -1.70
CA PHE A 14 -2.86 0.13 -1.28
C PHE A 14 -2.63 0.25 0.23
N TYR A 15 -3.20 -0.67 1.01
CA TYR A 15 -3.01 -0.63 2.46
C TYR A 15 -1.57 -0.91 2.88
N VAL A 16 -0.86 -1.75 2.14
CA VAL A 16 0.55 -1.99 2.46
C VAL A 16 1.36 -0.71 2.26
N LEU A 17 1.16 -0.01 1.14
CA LEU A 17 1.85 1.27 0.94
C LEU A 17 1.45 2.29 1.99
N MET A 18 0.18 2.33 2.34
CA MET A 18 -0.33 3.23 3.37
C MET A 18 0.37 3.00 4.71
N ALA A 19 0.53 1.73 5.09
CA ALA A 19 1.19 1.39 6.34
C ALA A 19 2.64 1.85 6.34
N LEU A 20 3.32 1.73 5.20
CA LEU A 20 4.73 2.10 5.10
C LEU A 20 4.92 3.61 4.97
N LYS A 21 3.88 4.33 4.58
CA LYS A 21 4.00 5.77 4.42
C LYS A 21 4.30 6.47 5.75
N ALA A 22 3.78 5.92 6.85
CA ALA A 22 4.00 6.53 8.16
C ALA A 22 5.43 6.36 8.65
N ARG A 23 5.98 5.17 8.48
CA ARG A 23 7.38 4.90 8.86
C ARG A 23 7.78 3.51 8.36
N PRO A 24 9.08 3.23 8.34
CA PRO A 24 9.55 1.89 7.97
C PRO A 24 8.99 0.82 8.91
N LYS A 25 8.75 -0.37 8.38
CA LYS A 25 8.16 -1.47 9.14
C LYS A 25 8.61 -2.81 8.59
N CYS A 26 8.64 -3.81 9.44
CA CYS A 26 8.80 -5.19 8.99
C CYS A 26 7.40 -5.77 8.71
N GLY A 27 7.37 -6.99 8.16
CA GLY A 27 6.12 -7.60 7.75
C GLY A 27 5.08 -7.68 8.85
N ILE A 28 5.48 -8.14 10.03
CA ILE A 28 4.55 -8.25 11.16
C ILE A 28 3.97 -6.88 11.53
N GLU A 29 4.81 -5.86 11.51
CA GLU A 29 4.38 -4.52 11.85
C GLU A 29 3.43 -3.95 10.80
N ILE A 30 3.66 -4.28 9.53
CA ILE A 30 2.77 -3.85 8.46
C ILE A 30 1.38 -4.45 8.67
N ALA A 31 1.32 -5.75 8.92
CA ALA A 31 0.05 -6.42 9.11
C ALA A 31 -0.70 -5.85 10.32
N ALA A 32 0.02 -5.63 11.42
CA ALA A 32 -0.60 -5.07 12.62
C ALA A 32 -1.10 -3.65 12.38
N ALA A 33 -0.34 -2.86 11.62
CA ALA A 33 -0.75 -1.49 11.33
C ALA A 33 -2.04 -1.46 10.51
N ILE A 34 -2.18 -2.39 9.56
CA ILE A 34 -3.38 -2.45 8.75
C ILE A 34 -4.58 -2.86 9.60
N ASP A 35 -4.41 -3.84 10.47
CA ASP A 35 -5.48 -4.24 11.37
C ASP A 35 -5.96 -3.06 12.21
N THR A 36 -5.02 -2.34 12.78
CA THR A 36 -5.35 -1.18 13.63
C THR A 36 -6.00 -0.07 12.82
N LEU A 37 -5.45 0.23 11.67
CA LEU A 37 -5.94 1.32 10.84
C LEU A 37 -7.37 1.09 10.38
N THR A 38 -7.74 -0.16 10.16
CA THR A 38 -9.05 -0.50 9.60
C THR A 38 -10.02 -1.07 10.63
N ASP A 39 -9.65 -1.07 11.91
CA ASP A 39 -10.43 -1.70 12.97
C ASP A 39 -10.77 -3.14 12.60
N ASP A 40 -9.76 -3.85 12.16
CA ASP A 40 -9.85 -5.27 11.76
C ASP A 40 -10.77 -5.55 10.58
N ARG A 41 -11.20 -4.51 9.87
CA ARG A 41 -12.03 -4.70 8.68
C ARG A 41 -11.23 -5.31 7.54
N VAL A 42 -9.95 -4.97 7.47
CA VAL A 42 -9.05 -5.50 6.44
C VAL A 42 -7.92 -6.24 7.14
N HIS A 43 -7.73 -7.50 6.77
CA HIS A 43 -6.67 -8.33 7.33
C HIS A 43 -5.89 -8.95 6.19
N ILE A 44 -4.56 -8.83 6.25
CA ILE A 44 -3.70 -9.39 5.22
C ILE A 44 -2.89 -10.54 5.82
N GLY A 45 -3.10 -11.73 5.28
CA GLY A 45 -2.35 -12.89 5.75
C GLY A 45 -0.91 -12.88 5.26
N PRO A 46 -0.06 -13.72 5.84
CA PRO A 46 1.37 -13.73 5.51
C PRO A 46 1.66 -13.99 4.04
N ALA A 47 0.97 -14.95 3.43
CA ALA A 47 1.25 -15.28 2.04
C ALA A 47 0.98 -14.10 1.13
N THR A 48 -0.17 -13.45 1.31
CA THR A 48 -0.52 -12.28 0.51
C THR A 48 0.44 -11.14 0.77
N LEU A 49 0.78 -10.93 2.04
CA LEU A 49 1.69 -9.84 2.40
C LEU A 49 3.04 -9.99 1.71
N TYR A 50 3.64 -11.19 1.79
CA TYR A 50 4.95 -11.35 1.21
C TYR A 50 4.93 -11.33 -0.31
N THR A 51 3.83 -11.74 -0.92
CA THR A 51 3.66 -11.61 -2.36
C THR A 51 3.64 -10.14 -2.75
N VAL A 52 2.90 -9.33 -1.99
CA VAL A 52 2.82 -7.89 -2.26
C VAL A 52 4.19 -7.22 -2.06
N LEU A 53 4.87 -7.55 -0.97
CA LEU A 53 6.19 -6.97 -0.70
C LEU A 53 7.18 -7.29 -1.81
N GLY A 54 7.19 -8.54 -2.27
CA GLY A 54 8.07 -8.93 -3.37
C GLY A 54 7.80 -8.16 -4.63
N ARG A 55 6.54 -7.98 -4.95
CA ARG A 55 6.16 -7.21 -6.12
C ARG A 55 6.56 -5.75 -5.99
N PHE A 56 6.34 -5.16 -4.81
CA PHE A 56 6.71 -3.77 -4.59
C PHE A 56 8.20 -3.53 -4.67
N GLU A 57 9.00 -4.49 -4.18
CA GLU A 57 10.45 -4.38 -4.34
C GLU A 57 10.82 -4.38 -5.82
N LYS A 58 10.20 -5.26 -6.58
CA LYS A 58 10.49 -5.38 -8.00
C LYS A 58 10.10 -4.10 -8.74
N GLU A 59 9.00 -3.48 -8.34
CA GLU A 59 8.54 -2.24 -8.97
C GLU A 59 9.28 -1.02 -8.47
N GLY A 60 10.10 -1.17 -7.45
CA GLY A 60 10.82 -0.03 -6.89
C GLY A 60 10.00 0.84 -5.96
N TYR A 61 8.85 0.35 -5.49
CA TYR A 61 7.99 1.12 -4.59
C TYR A 61 8.48 1.10 -3.16
N ILE A 62 9.19 0.04 -2.79
CA ILE A 62 9.76 -0.09 -1.45
C ILE A 62 11.17 -0.63 -1.57
N GLU A 63 11.94 -0.44 -0.52
CA GLU A 63 13.28 -1.00 -0.44
C GLU A 63 13.53 -1.54 0.94
N GLU A 64 14.30 -2.59 1.01
CA GLU A 64 14.67 -3.18 2.28
C GLU A 64 15.83 -2.36 2.84
N ILE A 65 15.70 -1.90 4.09
CA ILE A 65 16.72 -1.05 4.70
C ILE A 65 17.46 -1.74 5.82
N GLU A 66 16.94 -2.85 6.31
CA GLU A 66 17.58 -3.53 7.43
C GLU A 66 17.17 -4.98 7.47
N VAL A 67 18.12 -5.87 7.77
CA VAL A 67 17.84 -7.27 8.04
C VAL A 67 18.47 -7.60 9.37
N SER A 68 17.66 -8.05 10.30
CA SER A 68 18.12 -8.46 11.63
C SER A 68 17.56 -9.84 11.90
N GLY A 69 18.41 -10.86 11.73
CA GLY A 69 17.94 -12.23 11.77
C GLY A 69 16.95 -12.48 10.67
N ARG A 70 15.72 -12.86 11.01
CA ARG A 70 14.66 -13.06 10.04
C ARG A 70 13.83 -11.82 9.79
N LYS A 71 14.10 -10.76 10.54
CA LYS A 71 13.32 -9.56 10.45
C LYS A 71 13.86 -8.68 9.32
N ARG A 72 13.01 -8.39 8.35
CA ARG A 72 13.33 -7.49 7.25
C ARG A 72 12.49 -6.25 7.35
N THR A 73 13.15 -5.11 7.38
CA THR A 73 12.47 -3.83 7.50
C THR A 73 12.47 -3.13 6.15
N TYR A 74 11.33 -2.62 5.77
CA TYR A 74 11.13 -1.98 4.47
C TYR A 74 10.75 -0.52 4.66
N GLN A 75 11.10 0.29 3.67
CA GLN A 75 10.60 1.66 3.64
C GLN A 75 10.09 1.99 2.25
N ILE A 76 9.14 2.90 2.20
CA ILE A 76 8.57 3.34 0.94
C ILE A 76 9.55 4.26 0.25
N THR A 77 9.69 4.14 -1.08
CA THR A 77 10.55 5.00 -1.87
C THR A 77 9.76 6.18 -2.40
N GLN A 78 10.45 7.10 -3.05
CA GLN A 78 9.74 8.22 -3.70
C GLN A 78 8.78 7.69 -4.77
N THR A 79 9.22 6.68 -5.53
CA THR A 79 8.36 6.05 -6.54
C THR A 79 7.12 5.45 -5.89
N GLY A 80 7.30 4.80 -4.73
CA GLY A 80 6.18 4.23 -3.99
C GLY A 80 5.23 5.31 -3.48
N GLN A 81 5.77 6.42 -3.01
CA GLN A 81 4.93 7.52 -2.56
C GLN A 81 4.12 8.12 -3.70
N ASN A 82 4.73 8.21 -4.87
CA ASN A 82 4.02 8.70 -6.05
C ASN A 82 2.88 7.74 -6.43
N ALA A 83 3.15 6.45 -6.40
CA ALA A 83 2.13 5.45 -6.71
C ALA A 83 0.97 5.52 -5.71
N TYR A 84 1.30 5.67 -4.43
CA TYR A 84 0.30 5.82 -3.38
C TYR A 84 -0.57 7.05 -3.64
N ARG A 85 0.06 8.17 -3.94
CA ARG A 85 -0.66 9.42 -4.17
C ARG A 85 -1.58 9.32 -5.38
N GLU A 86 -1.12 8.72 -6.46
CA GLU A 86 -1.94 8.56 -7.66
C GLU A 86 -3.18 7.73 -7.36
N GLU A 87 -2.99 6.65 -6.61
CA GLU A 87 -4.12 5.80 -6.26
C GLU A 87 -5.10 6.55 -5.37
N LEU A 88 -4.58 7.27 -4.38
CA LEU A 88 -5.43 8.04 -3.49
C LEU A 88 -6.25 9.07 -4.25
N GLU A 89 -5.63 9.79 -5.19
CA GLU A 89 -6.34 10.78 -5.99
C GLU A 89 -7.43 10.13 -6.84
N GLY A 90 -7.14 8.95 -7.39
CA GLY A 90 -8.14 8.22 -8.14
C GLY A 90 -9.33 7.80 -7.30
N LEU A 91 -9.07 7.33 -6.09
CA LEU A 91 -10.13 6.93 -5.16
C LEU A 91 -10.98 8.13 -4.74
N LYS A 92 -10.34 9.27 -4.50
CA LYS A 92 -11.07 10.49 -4.16
C LYS A 92 -12.00 10.90 -5.31
N ARG A 93 -11.52 10.80 -6.54
CA ARG A 93 -12.32 11.14 -7.70
C ARG A 93 -13.53 10.21 -7.80
N CYS A 94 -13.31 8.92 -7.60
CA CYS A 94 -14.40 7.96 -7.61
C CYS A 94 -15.44 8.29 -6.54
N LEU A 95 -14.96 8.64 -5.34
CA LEU A 95 -15.86 8.98 -4.26
C LEU A 95 -16.69 10.21 -4.60
N LEU A 96 -16.06 11.23 -5.16
CA LEU A 96 -16.76 12.46 -5.55
C LEU A 96 -17.80 12.18 -6.62
N ASP A 97 -17.46 11.33 -7.60
CA ASP A 97 -18.41 10.97 -8.65
C ASP A 97 -19.62 10.27 -8.06
N ALA A 98 -19.39 9.32 -7.14
CA ALA A 98 -20.49 8.61 -6.50
C ALA A 98 -21.38 9.56 -5.68
N GLN A 99 -20.75 10.48 -4.96
CA GLN A 99 -21.50 11.45 -4.16
C GLN A 99 -22.35 12.37 -5.04
N LYS A 100 -21.82 12.71 -6.20
CA LYS A 100 -22.55 13.53 -7.16
C LYS A 100 -23.82 12.81 -7.62
N LEU A 101 -23.68 11.52 -7.92
CA LEU A 101 -24.82 10.70 -8.32
C LEU A 101 -25.84 10.58 -7.20
N GLU A 102 -25.36 10.37 -5.97
CA GLU A 102 -26.26 10.19 -4.83
C GLU A 102 -27.08 11.43 -4.51
N ARG A 103 -26.57 12.60 -4.90
CA ARG A 103 -27.31 13.84 -4.64
C ARG A 103 -28.32 14.20 -5.71
N SER A 104 -28.31 13.51 -6.81
CA SER A 104 -29.24 13.79 -7.93
C SER A 104 -30.65 13.34 -7.62
#